data_ce5ff46f3adc7bc087f73bf58bb6393f
#
_entry.id   ce5ff46f3adc7bc087f73bf58bb6393f
#
_cell.length_a   1.000
_cell.length_b   1.000
_cell.length_c   1.000
_cell.angle_alpha   90.00
_cell.angle_beta   90.00
_cell.angle_gamma   90.00
#
_symmetry.space_group_name_H-M   'P 1'
#
loop_
_entity.id
_entity.type
_entity.pdbx_description
1 polymer ?
#
loop_
_entity_poly.entity_id
_entity_poly.type
_entity_poly.pdbx_seq_one_letter_code
_entity_poly.pdbx_strand_id
1 'polypeptide(L)'
;MSLYDKYKNRPKKGARSVDYDGATLIAKCGDIKIHHWARETADPDTWHEPETAWHLEWKSHFHPDNTEQTITVDGIRHRMDARMFIKGRQWAIEFQHSHINIEEIREREFGYRRMIWVFDCIGKDMPSWRAGDDIVRIWWKRPRTSVLWCNQPVLLDIGDAGVYHIISMPEYENDFWYGRHCHKREMIETLTSGTFSQSTKALEQLIKEGAA
;
A
#
# COMPACT_ATOMS: atom_id res chain seq x y z
N MET A 1 21.19 6.44 -13.28
CA MET A 1 19.86 7.09 -13.36
C MET A 1 19.13 6.67 -12.11
N SER A 2 18.64 7.60 -11.26
CA SER A 2 17.97 7.21 -10.03
C SER A 2 16.60 6.63 -10.38
N LEU A 3 16.06 5.72 -9.53
CA LEU A 3 14.68 5.20 -9.67
C LEU A 3 13.67 6.35 -9.77
N TYR A 4 13.90 7.44 -9.05
CA TYR A 4 13.10 8.66 -9.06
C TYR A 4 13.01 9.31 -10.46
N ASP A 5 14.12 9.34 -11.22
CA ASP A 5 14.12 9.85 -12.61
C ASP A 5 13.37 8.92 -13.55
N LYS A 6 13.36 7.62 -13.22
CA LYS A 6 12.69 6.57 -13.97
C LYS A 6 11.15 6.71 -13.91
N TYR A 7 10.61 7.08 -12.76
CA TYR A 7 9.17 7.26 -12.57
C TYR A 7 8.64 8.60 -13.10
N LYS A 8 9.48 9.65 -13.09
CA LYS A 8 9.12 10.96 -13.68
C LYS A 8 9.22 11.00 -15.20
N ASN A 9 10.07 10.18 -15.81
CA ASN A 9 10.27 10.15 -17.25
C ASN A 9 9.51 8.99 -17.88
N ARG A 10 8.38 9.30 -18.53
CA ARG A 10 7.66 8.34 -19.36
C ARG A 10 8.57 7.82 -20.46
N PRO A 11 8.69 6.51 -20.66
CA PRO A 11 9.54 5.97 -21.72
C PRO A 11 9.03 6.37 -23.10
N LYS A 12 9.96 6.59 -24.01
CA LYS A 12 9.65 6.79 -25.43
C LYS A 12 9.63 5.45 -26.13
N LYS A 13 8.78 5.30 -27.16
CA LYS A 13 8.67 4.08 -27.98
C LYS A 13 10.07 3.62 -28.47
N GLY A 14 10.37 2.35 -28.24
CA GLY A 14 11.66 1.76 -28.61
C GLY A 14 12.80 1.97 -27.60
N ALA A 15 12.60 2.75 -26.54
CA ALA A 15 13.62 2.93 -25.53
C ALA A 15 13.86 1.64 -24.70
N ARG A 16 15.11 1.42 -24.31
CA ARG A 16 15.56 0.37 -23.40
C ARG A 16 16.27 0.98 -22.20
N SER A 17 16.19 0.32 -21.06
CA SER A 17 16.87 0.69 -19.82
C SER A 17 17.25 -0.58 -19.08
N VAL A 18 17.90 -0.43 -17.94
CA VAL A 18 18.25 -1.57 -17.08
C VAL A 18 17.67 -1.31 -15.69
N ASP A 19 17.07 -2.34 -15.10
CA ASP A 19 16.51 -2.28 -13.76
C ASP A 19 17.63 -2.32 -12.69
N TYR A 20 17.27 -2.09 -11.44
CA TYR A 20 18.22 -2.09 -10.29
C TYR A 20 18.93 -3.44 -10.09
N ASP A 21 18.35 -4.54 -10.55
CA ASP A 21 18.91 -5.89 -10.48
C ASP A 21 19.59 -6.34 -11.79
N GLY A 22 19.77 -5.43 -12.75
CA GLY A 22 20.40 -5.69 -14.05
C GLY A 22 19.46 -6.22 -15.13
N ALA A 23 18.18 -6.40 -14.86
CA ALA A 23 17.22 -6.86 -15.85
C ALA A 23 16.98 -5.80 -16.94
N THR A 24 16.91 -6.23 -18.20
CA THR A 24 16.60 -5.33 -19.32
C THR A 24 15.15 -4.89 -19.27
N LEU A 25 14.94 -3.57 -19.34
CA LEU A 25 13.63 -2.94 -19.44
C LEU A 25 13.35 -2.47 -20.85
N ILE A 26 12.12 -2.70 -21.30
CA ILE A 26 11.60 -2.20 -22.58
C ILE A 26 10.45 -1.23 -22.36
N ALA A 27 10.40 -0.22 -23.22
CA ALA A 27 9.31 0.76 -23.20
C ALA A 27 8.02 0.15 -23.75
N LYS A 28 6.96 0.09 -22.96
CA LYS A 28 5.61 -0.25 -23.38
C LYS A 28 4.84 1.05 -23.64
N CYS A 29 4.69 1.40 -24.93
CA CYS A 29 4.08 2.64 -25.39
C CYS A 29 2.89 2.32 -26.30
N GLY A 30 1.76 1.93 -25.71
CA GLY A 30 0.49 1.69 -26.41
C GLY A 30 -0.46 2.87 -26.28
N ASP A 31 -1.50 2.88 -27.13
CA ASP A 31 -2.48 3.97 -27.19
C ASP A 31 -3.50 3.94 -26.03
N ILE A 32 -3.62 2.79 -25.33
CA ILE A 32 -4.64 2.58 -24.29
C ILE A 32 -4.07 2.70 -22.87
N LYS A 33 -2.81 2.29 -22.66
CA LYS A 33 -2.16 2.32 -21.35
C LYS A 33 -1.10 3.41 -21.30
N ILE A 34 -0.95 4.02 -20.11
CA ILE A 34 0.14 4.97 -19.86
C ILE A 34 1.47 4.32 -20.22
N HIS A 35 2.35 5.06 -20.88
CA HIS A 35 3.69 4.62 -21.22
C HIS A 35 4.44 4.24 -19.95
N HIS A 36 4.94 3.01 -19.90
CA HIS A 36 5.64 2.47 -18.73
C HIS A 36 6.80 1.57 -19.13
N TRP A 37 7.72 1.36 -18.23
CA TRP A 37 8.78 0.39 -18.38
C TRP A 37 8.29 -1.01 -17.99
N ALA A 38 8.64 -2.03 -18.76
CA ALA A 38 8.41 -3.43 -18.44
C ALA A 38 9.67 -4.24 -18.66
N ARG A 39 9.89 -5.30 -17.90
CA ARG A 39 10.98 -6.23 -18.13
C ARG A 39 10.82 -6.90 -19.50
N GLU A 40 11.93 -7.11 -20.21
CA GLU A 40 11.94 -7.82 -21.49
C GLU A 40 11.61 -9.31 -21.31
N THR A 41 12.06 -9.89 -20.19
CA THR A 41 11.73 -11.26 -19.76
C THR A 41 10.67 -11.22 -18.67
N ALA A 42 9.92 -12.32 -18.51
CA ALA A 42 8.96 -12.43 -17.41
C ALA A 42 9.63 -12.18 -16.06
N ASP A 43 8.99 -11.38 -15.22
CA ASP A 43 9.44 -11.20 -13.85
C ASP A 43 9.20 -12.50 -13.07
N PRO A 44 10.19 -13.08 -12.40
CA PRO A 44 9.98 -14.23 -11.53
C PRO A 44 9.20 -13.87 -10.27
N ASP A 45 9.07 -12.58 -9.95
CA ASP A 45 8.29 -12.10 -8.83
C ASP A 45 6.80 -12.21 -9.13
N THR A 46 6.14 -13.20 -8.54
CA THR A 46 4.70 -13.46 -8.70
C THR A 46 3.84 -12.44 -7.94
N TRP A 47 4.45 -11.66 -7.04
CA TRP A 47 3.74 -10.64 -6.24
C TRP A 47 3.67 -9.28 -6.94
N HIS A 48 4.29 -9.15 -8.10
CA HIS A 48 4.33 -7.88 -8.81
C HIS A 48 3.01 -7.53 -9.48
N GLU A 49 2.42 -6.40 -9.08
CA GLU A 49 1.27 -5.78 -9.71
C GLU A 49 1.72 -4.75 -10.77
N PRO A 50 1.01 -4.63 -11.91
CA PRO A 50 1.32 -3.59 -12.88
C PRO A 50 1.19 -2.20 -12.28
N GLU A 51 2.24 -1.38 -12.39
CA GLU A 51 2.26 -0.04 -11.82
C GLU A 51 1.22 0.89 -12.46
N THR A 52 0.43 1.53 -11.63
CA THR A 52 -0.51 2.60 -12.02
C THR A 52 0.08 3.97 -11.69
N ALA A 53 -0.57 5.04 -12.16
CA ALA A 53 -0.20 6.41 -11.78
C ALA A 53 -0.31 6.64 -10.26
N TRP A 54 -1.24 5.94 -9.60
CA TRP A 54 -1.43 5.97 -8.16
C TRP A 54 -0.26 5.32 -7.41
N HIS A 55 0.24 4.15 -7.86
CA HIS A 55 1.45 3.54 -7.30
C HIS A 55 2.66 4.47 -7.41
N LEU A 56 2.85 5.06 -8.59
CA LEU A 56 3.96 5.97 -8.84
C LEU A 56 3.89 7.23 -7.98
N GLU A 57 2.70 7.74 -7.76
CA GLU A 57 2.48 8.90 -6.88
C GLU A 57 2.89 8.53 -5.45
N TRP A 58 2.40 7.42 -4.88
CA TRP A 58 2.79 6.99 -3.54
C TRP A 58 4.29 6.75 -3.42
N LYS A 59 4.89 5.99 -4.34
CA LYS A 59 6.34 5.71 -4.34
C LYS A 59 7.18 6.99 -4.42
N SER A 60 6.70 8.02 -5.11
CA SER A 60 7.41 9.28 -5.28
C SER A 60 7.68 10.05 -3.98
N HIS A 61 6.95 9.74 -2.91
CA HIS A 61 7.13 10.36 -1.60
C HIS A 61 8.26 9.71 -0.78
N PHE A 62 8.72 8.54 -1.18
CA PHE A 62 9.81 7.84 -0.48
C PHE A 62 11.16 8.12 -1.15
N HIS A 63 12.23 8.07 -0.34
CA HIS A 63 13.57 8.16 -0.90
C HIS A 63 13.81 6.97 -1.87
N PRO A 64 14.48 7.18 -3.01
CA PRO A 64 14.73 6.11 -3.99
C PRO A 64 15.36 4.84 -3.41
N ASP A 65 16.25 4.98 -2.43
CA ASP A 65 16.86 3.84 -1.74
C ASP A 65 15.87 3.05 -0.85
N ASN A 66 14.67 3.58 -0.65
CA ASN A 66 13.61 2.96 0.13
C ASN A 66 12.44 2.47 -0.72
N THR A 67 12.56 2.51 -2.04
CA THR A 67 11.56 1.98 -2.98
C THR A 67 12.11 0.78 -3.73
N GLU A 68 11.24 -0.11 -4.17
CA GLU A 68 11.60 -1.26 -5.03
C GLU A 68 12.69 -2.17 -4.42
N GLN A 69 12.72 -2.30 -3.10
CA GLN A 69 13.73 -3.10 -2.43
C GLN A 69 13.42 -4.58 -2.52
N THR A 70 14.43 -5.38 -2.86
CA THR A 70 14.30 -6.82 -2.98
C THR A 70 14.55 -7.50 -1.64
N ILE A 71 13.72 -8.46 -1.32
CA ILE A 71 13.96 -9.44 -0.26
C ILE A 71 13.92 -10.85 -0.85
N THR A 72 14.44 -11.82 -0.11
CA THR A 72 14.33 -13.23 -0.46
C THR A 72 13.50 -13.94 0.61
N VAL A 73 12.42 -14.59 0.17
CA VAL A 73 11.54 -15.40 1.01
C VAL A 73 11.50 -16.80 0.40
N ASP A 74 11.85 -17.81 1.17
CA ASP A 74 11.88 -19.20 0.73
C ASP A 74 12.66 -19.45 -0.59
N GLY A 75 13.75 -18.68 -0.78
CA GLY A 75 14.59 -18.75 -1.98
C GLY A 75 14.05 -17.98 -3.19
N ILE A 76 12.86 -17.39 -3.10
CA ILE A 76 12.25 -16.58 -4.14
C ILE A 76 12.49 -15.10 -3.83
N ARG A 77 12.87 -14.36 -4.86
CA ARG A 77 13.09 -12.91 -4.75
C ARG A 77 11.77 -12.17 -4.96
N HIS A 78 11.42 -11.35 -3.99
CA HIS A 78 10.25 -10.47 -4.03
C HIS A 78 10.68 -9.01 -3.91
N ARG A 79 9.95 -8.13 -4.54
CA ARG A 79 10.21 -6.70 -4.55
C ARG A 79 9.09 -5.95 -3.83
N MET A 80 9.42 -5.39 -2.66
CA MET A 80 8.50 -4.52 -1.93
C MET A 80 8.39 -3.15 -2.61
N ASP A 81 7.21 -2.56 -2.62
CA ASP A 81 6.99 -1.25 -3.21
C ASP A 81 7.76 -0.14 -2.51
N ALA A 82 7.70 -0.10 -1.19
CA ALA A 82 8.50 0.79 -0.36
C ALA A 82 8.88 0.14 0.96
N ARG A 83 9.87 0.72 1.65
CA ARG A 83 10.22 0.34 3.03
C ARG A 83 10.32 1.57 3.92
N MET A 84 10.11 1.35 5.19
CA MET A 84 10.35 2.31 6.26
C MET A 84 11.04 1.63 7.45
N PHE A 85 11.54 2.43 8.38
CA PHE A 85 12.15 1.93 9.61
C PHE A 85 11.41 2.47 10.81
N ILE A 86 10.84 1.59 11.63
CA ILE A 86 10.21 1.95 12.90
C ILE A 86 11.08 1.37 14.03
N LYS A 87 11.62 2.24 14.88
CA LYS A 87 12.52 1.85 15.98
C LYS A 87 13.65 0.93 15.52
N GLY A 88 14.27 1.26 14.37
CA GLY A 88 15.37 0.49 13.77
C GLY A 88 14.98 -0.84 13.11
N ARG A 89 13.69 -1.18 13.05
CA ARG A 89 13.19 -2.38 12.39
C ARG A 89 12.60 -2.02 11.04
N GLN A 90 12.99 -2.78 10.00
CA GLN A 90 12.42 -2.61 8.66
C GLN A 90 10.98 -3.07 8.60
N TRP A 91 10.15 -2.27 7.92
CA TRP A 91 8.77 -2.57 7.54
C TRP A 91 8.62 -2.42 6.04
N ALA A 92 7.96 -3.36 5.40
CA ALA A 92 7.53 -3.23 4.01
C ALA A 92 6.27 -2.37 3.93
N ILE A 93 6.09 -1.69 2.82
CA ILE A 93 4.84 -1.00 2.47
C ILE A 93 4.46 -1.51 1.08
N GLU A 94 3.24 -2.01 0.96
CA GLU A 94 2.66 -2.50 -0.29
C GLU A 94 1.49 -1.61 -0.70
N PHE A 95 1.52 -1.13 -1.93
CA PHE A 95 0.48 -0.30 -2.52
C PHE A 95 -0.42 -1.16 -3.39
N GLN A 96 -1.64 -1.42 -2.96
CA GLN A 96 -2.56 -2.37 -3.60
C GLN A 96 -3.70 -1.66 -4.33
N HIS A 97 -3.62 -1.60 -5.65
CA HIS A 97 -4.66 -1.02 -6.50
C HIS A 97 -5.67 -2.08 -7.00
N SER A 98 -5.18 -3.19 -7.51
CA SER A 98 -6.01 -4.28 -8.06
C SER A 98 -6.57 -5.21 -6.98
N HIS A 99 -7.35 -6.18 -7.42
CA HIS A 99 -7.79 -7.26 -6.53
C HIS A 99 -6.59 -8.17 -6.20
N ILE A 100 -6.47 -8.54 -4.93
CA ILE A 100 -5.49 -9.50 -4.44
C ILE A 100 -6.24 -10.65 -3.75
N ASN A 101 -5.80 -11.87 -3.94
CA ASN A 101 -6.42 -13.03 -3.30
C ASN A 101 -5.87 -13.26 -1.88
N ILE A 102 -6.57 -14.09 -1.11
CA ILE A 102 -6.25 -14.33 0.31
C ILE A 102 -4.92 -15.08 0.48
N GLU A 103 -4.60 -15.97 -0.43
CA GLU A 103 -3.36 -16.75 -0.39
C GLU A 103 -2.16 -15.81 -0.55
N GLU A 104 -2.22 -14.92 -1.52
CA GLU A 104 -1.17 -13.93 -1.77
C GLU A 104 -1.01 -12.94 -0.62
N ILE A 105 -2.12 -12.51 0.03
CA ILE A 105 -2.06 -11.67 1.24
C ILE A 105 -1.27 -12.40 2.33
N ARG A 106 -1.60 -13.65 2.59
CA ARG A 106 -0.94 -14.48 3.63
C ARG A 106 0.53 -14.70 3.32
N GLU A 107 0.88 -14.98 2.07
CA GLU A 107 2.25 -15.17 1.62
C GLU A 107 3.08 -13.89 1.83
N ARG A 108 2.56 -12.73 1.42
CA ARG A 108 3.24 -11.44 1.61
C ARG A 108 3.42 -11.11 3.09
N GLU A 109 2.37 -11.24 3.90
CA GLU A 109 2.43 -10.97 5.34
C GLU A 109 3.40 -11.93 6.07
N PHE A 110 3.42 -13.20 5.68
CA PHE A 110 4.38 -14.18 6.20
C PHE A 110 5.82 -13.84 5.78
N GLY A 111 6.02 -13.49 4.53
CA GLY A 111 7.34 -13.18 3.98
C GLY A 111 7.94 -11.91 4.56
N TYR A 112 7.18 -10.84 4.59
CA TYR A 112 7.65 -9.55 5.12
C TYR A 112 7.66 -9.50 6.65
N ARG A 113 6.78 -10.24 7.32
CA ARG A 113 6.57 -10.26 8.78
C ARG A 113 6.16 -8.93 9.40
N ARG A 114 6.62 -7.81 8.86
CA ARG A 114 6.26 -6.43 9.24
C ARG A 114 5.98 -5.67 7.97
N MET A 115 4.74 -5.32 7.78
CA MET A 115 4.33 -4.57 6.61
C MET A 115 3.14 -3.67 6.91
N ILE A 116 2.85 -2.79 5.97
CA ILE A 116 1.67 -1.93 5.96
C ILE A 116 1.06 -2.08 4.58
N TRP A 117 -0.23 -2.35 4.55
CA TRP A 117 -1.02 -2.32 3.34
C TRP A 117 -1.55 -0.91 3.10
N VAL A 118 -1.42 -0.40 1.89
CA VAL A 118 -2.09 0.82 1.44
C VAL A 118 -2.98 0.43 0.27
N PHE A 119 -4.30 0.50 0.46
CA PHE A 119 -5.27 0.17 -0.60
C PHE A 119 -5.77 1.43 -1.28
N ASP A 120 -5.81 1.41 -2.61
CA ASP A 120 -6.49 2.44 -3.40
C ASP A 120 -8.01 2.30 -3.25
N CYS A 121 -8.59 3.25 -2.57
CA CYS A 121 -10.04 3.38 -2.34
C CYS A 121 -10.60 4.69 -2.92
N ILE A 122 -9.87 5.34 -3.84
CA ILE A 122 -10.33 6.57 -4.51
C ILE A 122 -11.64 6.30 -5.24
N GLY A 123 -12.61 7.17 -5.02
CA GLY A 123 -13.95 7.07 -5.62
C GLY A 123 -14.84 5.97 -5.02
N LYS A 124 -14.44 5.35 -3.90
CA LYS A 124 -15.33 4.44 -3.16
C LYS A 124 -16.25 5.23 -2.24
N ASP A 125 -17.51 4.78 -2.17
CA ASP A 125 -18.50 5.33 -1.25
C ASP A 125 -18.23 4.79 0.16
N MET A 126 -17.65 5.64 1.01
CA MET A 126 -17.20 5.30 2.36
C MET A 126 -17.52 6.45 3.33
N PRO A 127 -18.81 6.76 3.55
CA PRO A 127 -19.18 7.78 4.52
C PRO A 127 -18.66 7.43 5.92
N SER A 128 -18.25 8.44 6.66
CA SER A 128 -17.73 8.28 8.00
C SER A 128 -18.28 9.30 8.97
N TRP A 129 -18.31 8.93 10.25
CA TRP A 129 -18.80 9.75 11.36
C TRP A 129 -17.84 9.66 12.53
N ARG A 130 -17.72 10.74 13.27
CA ARG A 130 -16.91 10.76 14.49
C ARG A 130 -17.47 9.76 15.51
N ALA A 131 -16.61 8.91 16.06
CA ALA A 131 -16.95 7.90 17.06
C ALA A 131 -16.18 8.08 18.39
N GLY A 132 -15.15 8.93 18.41
CA GLY A 132 -14.31 9.26 19.55
C GLY A 132 -13.44 10.47 19.25
N ASP A 133 -12.45 10.77 20.06
CA ASP A 133 -11.62 11.97 19.90
C ASP A 133 -10.85 11.96 18.57
N ASP A 134 -10.25 10.84 18.23
CA ASP A 134 -9.49 10.64 16.99
C ASP A 134 -9.97 9.39 16.18
N ILE A 135 -11.14 8.85 16.53
CA ILE A 135 -11.72 7.66 15.91
C ILE A 135 -12.93 8.04 15.07
N VAL A 136 -12.99 7.47 13.89
CA VAL A 136 -14.13 7.54 12.98
C VAL A 136 -14.72 6.15 12.76
N ARG A 137 -16.04 6.11 12.68
CA ARG A 137 -16.81 4.97 12.24
C ARG A 137 -17.05 5.12 10.75
N ILE A 138 -16.72 4.10 9.96
CA ILE A 138 -16.73 4.12 8.50
C ILE A 138 -17.75 3.09 8.03
N TRP A 139 -18.63 3.49 7.13
CA TRP A 139 -19.52 2.58 6.42
C TRP A 139 -18.99 2.32 5.02
N TRP A 140 -18.52 1.10 4.76
CA TRP A 140 -18.07 0.70 3.43
C TRP A 140 -19.03 -0.29 2.82
N LYS A 141 -19.97 0.20 2.03
CA LYS A 141 -21.11 -0.58 1.50
C LYS A 141 -20.70 -1.81 0.68
N ARG A 142 -19.57 -1.74 -0.03
CA ARG A 142 -19.04 -2.84 -0.85
C ARG A 142 -17.53 -2.94 -0.63
N PRO A 143 -17.12 -3.46 0.51
CA PRO A 143 -15.70 -3.57 0.81
C PRO A 143 -15.02 -4.55 -0.16
N ARG A 144 -13.74 -4.33 -0.38
CA ARG A 144 -12.91 -5.37 -0.99
C ARG A 144 -12.77 -6.48 0.04
N THR A 145 -13.29 -7.66 -0.27
CA THR A 145 -13.22 -8.82 0.65
C THR A 145 -11.78 -9.17 1.05
N SER A 146 -10.81 -8.94 0.15
CA SER A 146 -9.39 -9.12 0.43
C SER A 146 -8.89 -8.31 1.63
N VAL A 147 -9.40 -7.09 1.85
CA VAL A 147 -8.96 -6.25 2.97
C VAL A 147 -9.32 -6.88 4.33
N LEU A 148 -10.44 -7.62 4.40
CA LEU A 148 -10.86 -8.32 5.62
C LEU A 148 -9.91 -9.43 6.07
N TRP A 149 -9.02 -9.88 5.18
CA TRP A 149 -8.07 -10.95 5.46
C TRP A 149 -6.69 -10.46 5.87
N CYS A 150 -6.47 -9.15 5.87
CA CYS A 150 -5.21 -8.56 6.30
C CYS A 150 -5.06 -8.65 7.83
N ASN A 151 -3.92 -9.17 8.28
CA ASN A 151 -3.54 -9.20 9.70
C ASN A 151 -2.53 -8.10 10.06
N GLN A 152 -1.99 -7.43 9.05
CA GLN A 152 -1.07 -6.31 9.20
C GLN A 152 -1.82 -4.98 9.09
N PRO A 153 -1.25 -3.86 9.53
CA PRO A 153 -1.86 -2.54 9.43
C PRO A 153 -2.39 -2.23 8.03
N VAL A 154 -3.60 -1.69 7.97
CA VAL A 154 -4.29 -1.32 6.73
C VAL A 154 -4.54 0.17 6.68
N LEU A 155 -4.15 0.78 5.59
CA LEU A 155 -4.46 2.15 5.21
C LEU A 155 -5.36 2.14 3.98
N LEU A 156 -6.43 2.93 3.99
CA LEU A 156 -7.31 3.12 2.84
C LEU A 156 -7.14 4.54 2.31
N ASP A 157 -6.54 4.68 1.13
CA ASP A 157 -6.39 5.97 0.46
C ASP A 157 -7.69 6.35 -0.24
N ILE A 158 -8.31 7.42 0.22
CA ILE A 158 -9.56 7.97 -0.35
C ILE A 158 -9.33 9.24 -1.17
N GLY A 159 -8.09 9.43 -1.64
CA GLY A 159 -7.67 10.56 -2.47
C GLY A 159 -7.58 11.87 -1.69
N ASP A 160 -8.12 12.93 -2.25
CA ASP A 160 -8.10 14.28 -1.63
C ASP A 160 -8.83 14.32 -0.28
N ALA A 161 -9.76 13.40 -0.04
CA ALA A 161 -10.45 13.28 1.24
C ALA A 161 -9.54 12.75 2.37
N GLY A 162 -8.38 12.15 2.06
CA GLY A 162 -7.37 11.72 3.03
C GLY A 162 -7.13 10.21 3.05
N VAL A 163 -6.76 9.72 4.23
CA VAL A 163 -6.45 8.30 4.46
C VAL A 163 -7.13 7.83 5.74
N TYR A 164 -7.76 6.66 5.69
CA TYR A 164 -8.19 5.96 6.88
C TYR A 164 -7.12 4.96 7.31
N HIS A 165 -6.63 5.08 8.53
CA HIS A 165 -5.85 4.03 9.19
C HIS A 165 -6.82 3.13 9.96
N ILE A 166 -7.04 1.92 9.46
CA ILE A 166 -8.01 0.98 10.03
C ILE A 166 -7.49 0.42 11.34
N ILE A 167 -8.31 0.47 12.36
CA ILE A 167 -8.03 -0.05 13.71
C ILE A 167 -8.83 -1.32 13.96
N SER A 168 -10.09 -1.36 13.51
CA SER A 168 -10.95 -2.54 13.62
C SER A 168 -11.73 -2.75 12.34
N MET A 169 -11.76 -3.99 11.90
CA MET A 169 -12.55 -4.44 10.77
C MET A 169 -13.87 -5.04 11.28
N PRO A 170 -14.93 -5.01 10.48
CA PRO A 170 -16.22 -5.61 10.85
C PRO A 170 -16.09 -7.13 10.98
N GLU A 171 -16.80 -7.70 11.96
CA GLU A 171 -16.92 -9.15 12.10
C GLU A 171 -18.01 -9.73 11.19
N TYR A 172 -19.02 -8.94 10.85
CA TYR A 172 -20.17 -9.33 10.03
C TYR A 172 -20.36 -8.39 8.84
N GLU A 173 -20.97 -8.91 7.76
CA GLU A 173 -21.44 -8.06 6.66
C GLU A 173 -22.42 -7.00 7.20
N ASN A 174 -22.28 -5.77 6.70
CA ASN A 174 -23.07 -4.61 7.12
C ASN A 174 -22.73 -4.06 8.52
N ASP A 175 -21.60 -4.40 9.07
CA ASP A 175 -21.06 -3.75 10.26
C ASP A 175 -20.10 -2.61 9.90
N PHE A 176 -19.73 -1.81 10.89
CA PHE A 176 -18.87 -0.65 10.68
C PHE A 176 -17.39 -0.99 10.83
N TRP A 177 -16.57 -0.34 10.02
CA TRP A 177 -15.14 -0.25 10.20
C TRP A 177 -14.82 0.87 11.17
N TYR A 178 -13.78 0.73 11.96
CA TYR A 178 -13.28 1.78 12.82
C TYR A 178 -11.85 2.11 12.46
N GLY A 179 -11.53 3.40 12.41
CA GLY A 179 -10.21 3.87 12.01
C GLY A 179 -9.94 5.29 12.46
N ARG A 180 -8.75 5.76 12.17
CA ARG A 180 -8.38 7.16 12.26
C ARG A 180 -8.41 7.76 10.87
N HIS A 181 -8.88 8.99 10.78
CA HIS A 181 -8.83 9.77 9.56
C HIS A 181 -7.75 10.85 9.68
N CYS A 182 -6.89 10.94 8.69
CA CYS A 182 -5.90 12.01 8.59
C CYS A 182 -5.74 12.47 7.14
N HIS A 183 -5.15 13.64 6.96
CA HIS A 183 -4.76 14.09 5.63
C HIS A 183 -3.68 13.17 5.04
N LYS A 184 -3.74 12.92 3.73
CA LYS A 184 -2.78 12.08 3.03
C LYS A 184 -1.34 12.53 3.27
N ARG A 185 -1.09 13.84 3.29
CA ARG A 185 0.22 14.41 3.61
C ARG A 185 0.74 14.00 4.98
N GLU A 186 -0.09 14.06 6.02
CA GLU A 186 0.29 13.64 7.37
C GLU A 186 0.64 12.15 7.44
N MET A 187 -0.12 11.32 6.73
CA MET A 187 0.19 9.89 6.63
C MET A 187 1.53 9.65 5.94
N ILE A 188 1.79 10.34 4.83
CA ILE A 188 3.07 10.26 4.12
C ILE A 188 4.23 10.67 5.04
N GLU A 189 4.11 11.80 5.75
CA GLU A 189 5.10 12.24 6.73
C GLU A 189 5.33 11.21 7.82
N THR A 190 4.27 10.59 8.33
CA THR A 190 4.33 9.52 9.34
C THR A 190 5.07 8.29 8.84
N LEU A 191 4.77 7.84 7.61
CA LEU A 191 5.42 6.68 7.00
C LEU A 191 6.90 6.96 6.69
N THR A 192 7.21 8.11 6.10
CA THR A 192 8.58 8.44 5.68
C THR A 192 9.51 8.77 6.85
N SER A 193 8.99 9.31 7.95
CA SER A 193 9.74 9.57 9.19
C SER A 193 9.89 8.36 10.10
N GLY A 194 9.16 7.26 9.86
CA GLY A 194 9.19 6.08 10.71
C GLY A 194 8.48 6.25 12.06
N THR A 195 7.59 7.24 12.17
CA THR A 195 6.80 7.51 13.39
C THR A 195 5.45 6.79 13.40
N PHE A 196 5.17 5.98 12.40
CA PHE A 196 3.93 5.20 12.33
C PHE A 196 3.74 4.34 13.59
N SER A 197 2.56 4.42 14.17
CA SER A 197 2.18 3.66 15.35
C SER A 197 0.79 3.05 15.16
N GLN A 198 0.70 1.75 15.33
CA GLN A 198 -0.57 1.06 15.47
C GLN A 198 -0.98 1.15 16.95
N SER A 199 -1.88 2.08 17.27
CA SER A 199 -2.38 2.20 18.64
C SER A 199 -3.53 1.24 18.87
N THR A 200 -3.31 0.20 19.64
CA THR A 200 -4.35 -0.73 20.08
C THR A 200 -5.16 -0.17 21.27
N LYS A 201 -4.61 0.81 22.00
CA LYS A 201 -5.24 1.37 23.20
C LYS A 201 -6.60 2.03 22.93
N ALA A 202 -6.75 2.72 21.81
CA ALA A 202 -8.00 3.39 21.47
C ALA A 202 -9.14 2.38 21.20
N LEU A 203 -8.83 1.24 20.58
CA LEU A 203 -9.79 0.17 20.36
C LEU A 203 -10.20 -0.51 21.65
N GLU A 204 -9.23 -0.81 22.54
CA GLU A 204 -9.52 -1.41 23.84
C GLU A 204 -10.45 -0.52 24.67
N GLN A 205 -10.32 0.79 24.55
CA GLN A 205 -11.16 1.75 25.24
C GLN A 205 -12.56 1.79 24.64
N LEU A 206 -12.72 1.81 23.31
CA LEU A 206 -14.02 1.76 22.63
C LEU A 206 -14.81 0.48 22.96
N ILE A 207 -14.13 -0.67 22.98
CA ILE A 207 -14.74 -1.95 23.36
C ILE A 207 -15.19 -1.92 24.81
N LYS A 208 -14.38 -1.35 25.72
CA LYS A 208 -14.72 -1.22 27.15
C LYS A 208 -15.90 -0.28 27.41
N GLU A 209 -16.05 0.75 26.60
CA GLU A 209 -17.11 1.74 26.70
C GLU A 209 -18.44 1.32 26.05
N GLY A 210 -18.49 0.11 25.44
CA GLY A 210 -19.71 -0.44 24.83
C GLY A 210 -20.18 0.32 23.60
N ALA A 211 -19.30 1.05 22.95
CA ALA A 211 -19.56 1.79 21.72
C ALA A 211 -19.35 0.92 20.45
N ALA A 212 -19.18 -0.38 20.63
CA ALA A 212 -19.13 -1.38 19.58
C ALA A 212 -20.52 -1.98 19.31
#